data_2d25167910d3527b919c861261580674
#
_entry.id   2d25167910d3527b919c861261580674
#
_cell.length_a   1.000
_cell.length_b   1.000
_cell.length_c   1.000
_cell.angle_alpha   90.00
_cell.angle_beta   90.00
_cell.angle_gamma   90.00
#
_symmetry.space_group_name_H-M   'P 1'
#
loop_
_entity.id
_entity.type
_entity.pdbx_description
1 polymer ?
#
loop_
_entity_poly.entity_id
_entity_poly.type
_entity_poly.pdbx_seq_one_letter_code
_entity_poly.pdbx_strand_id
1 'polypeptide(L)'
;MKFTRLVESLAEKLGIEITDEGGAAAVGIDGLTVLLHEADDDLLLLHADLGEIPAGGRDVLAVAALQANFLYQGTGGATLAVNPGDGHLHLHRYDWLDRMDAERALSVLSRFTETVAAWSRIVAESPSAAAEAPPPREAGFMPV
;
A
#
# COMPACT_ATOMS: atom_id res chain seq x y z
N MET A 1 2.07 3.56 22.97
CA MET A 1 3.44 4.02 22.63
C MET A 1 3.33 5.30 21.83
N LYS A 2 4.16 6.29 22.13
CA LYS A 2 4.17 7.53 21.34
C LYS A 2 4.86 7.30 20.00
N PHE A 3 4.43 8.05 18.99
CA PHE A 3 4.95 7.91 17.63
C PHE A 3 6.48 8.03 17.54
N THR A 4 7.07 9.03 18.18
CA THR A 4 8.52 9.21 18.18
C THR A 4 9.25 8.00 18.73
N ARG A 5 8.73 7.41 19.79
CA ARG A 5 9.33 6.22 20.40
C ARG A 5 9.16 4.98 19.51
N LEU A 6 8.04 4.88 18.81
CA LEU A 6 7.82 3.82 17.82
C LEU A 6 8.88 3.90 16.72
N VAL A 7 9.09 5.08 16.17
CA VAL A 7 10.09 5.31 15.10
C VAL A 7 11.49 4.96 15.59
N GLU A 8 11.86 5.39 16.79
CA GLU A 8 13.16 5.06 17.40
C GLU A 8 13.33 3.55 17.56
N SER A 9 12.30 2.88 18.05
CA SER A 9 12.32 1.42 18.25
C SER A 9 12.46 0.66 16.94
N LEU A 10 11.75 1.10 15.90
CA LEU A 10 11.85 0.49 14.57
C LEU A 10 13.23 0.70 13.96
N ALA A 11 13.78 1.90 14.08
CA ALA A 11 15.12 2.21 13.60
C ALA A 11 16.18 1.32 14.25
N GLU A 12 16.08 1.13 15.56
CA GLU A 12 16.99 0.27 16.31
C GLU A 12 16.85 -1.20 15.88
N LYS A 13 15.64 -1.71 15.81
CA LYS A 13 15.39 -3.12 15.46
C LYS A 13 15.78 -3.44 14.02
N LEU A 14 15.59 -2.51 13.11
CA LEU A 14 15.92 -2.68 11.69
C LEU A 14 17.38 -2.33 11.39
N GLY A 15 18.08 -1.68 12.32
CA GLY A 15 19.46 -1.24 12.12
C GLY A 15 19.59 -0.16 11.04
N ILE A 16 18.58 0.69 10.90
CA ILE A 16 18.53 1.76 9.91
C ILE A 16 18.23 3.10 10.56
N GLU A 17 18.54 4.18 9.85
CA GLU A 17 18.14 5.51 10.29
C GLU A 17 16.73 5.83 9.76
N ILE A 18 15.85 6.23 10.66
CA ILE A 18 14.52 6.72 10.31
C ILE A 18 14.37 8.11 10.91
N THR A 19 14.05 9.08 10.08
CA THR A 19 13.89 10.46 10.54
C THR A 19 12.40 10.74 10.77
N ASP A 20 12.07 11.14 12.00
CA ASP A 20 10.75 11.62 12.34
C ASP A 20 10.68 13.13 12.10
N GLU A 21 9.85 13.55 11.18
CA GLU A 21 9.65 14.96 10.83
C GLU A 21 8.22 15.39 11.20
N GLY A 22 8.02 15.69 12.47
CA GLY A 22 6.74 16.23 12.93
C GLY A 22 5.57 15.26 12.83
N GLY A 23 5.78 14.00 13.21
CA GLY A 23 4.74 12.96 13.17
C GLY A 23 4.65 12.25 11.83
N ALA A 24 5.66 12.37 11.00
CA ALA A 24 5.76 11.63 9.74
C ALA A 24 7.17 11.07 9.58
N ALA A 25 7.27 9.84 9.11
CA ALA A 25 8.55 9.18 8.87
C ALA A 25 8.46 8.31 7.62
N ALA A 26 9.59 8.10 6.96
CA ALA A 26 9.67 7.20 5.81
C ALA A 26 10.65 6.07 6.11
N VAL A 27 10.26 4.85 5.78
CA VAL A 27 11.08 3.66 5.97
C VAL A 27 11.33 3.02 4.62
N GLY A 28 12.60 2.87 4.26
CA GLY A 28 13.01 2.13 3.06
C GLY A 28 13.33 0.68 3.42
N ILE A 29 12.62 -0.26 2.83
CA ILE A 29 12.82 -1.70 3.06
C ILE A 29 12.80 -2.40 1.70
N ASP A 30 13.91 -3.05 1.35
CA ASP A 30 14.03 -3.84 0.11
C ASP A 30 13.65 -3.05 -1.15
N GLY A 31 14.03 -1.76 -1.20
CA GLY A 31 13.71 -0.89 -2.32
C GLY A 31 12.29 -0.32 -2.32
N LEU A 32 11.51 -0.65 -1.30
CA LEU A 32 10.16 -0.13 -1.12
C LEU A 32 10.14 0.98 -0.08
N THR A 33 9.27 1.95 -0.25
CA THR A 33 9.10 3.04 0.72
C THR A 33 7.75 2.91 1.40
N VAL A 34 7.78 2.84 2.72
CA VAL A 34 6.59 2.87 3.56
C VAL A 34 6.59 4.15 4.37
N LEU A 35 5.49 4.87 4.31
CA LEU A 35 5.30 6.08 5.09
C LEU A 35 4.56 5.76 6.38
N LEU A 36 5.03 6.34 7.47
CA LEU A 36 4.43 6.25 8.79
C LEU A 36 3.97 7.63 9.19
N HIS A 37 2.72 7.74 9.60
CA HIS A 37 2.15 9.01 10.05
C HIS A 37 1.44 8.84 11.39
N GLU A 38 1.53 9.84 12.23
CA GLU A 38 0.62 9.98 13.35
C GLU A 38 -0.62 10.71 12.83
N ALA A 39 -1.69 9.96 12.58
CA ALA A 39 -2.91 10.52 11.97
C ALA A 39 -3.73 11.34 12.95
N ASP A 40 -3.86 10.85 14.15
CA ASP A 40 -4.42 11.51 15.33
C ASP A 40 -3.55 11.12 16.51
N ASP A 41 -3.81 11.67 17.69
CA ASP A 41 -2.96 11.47 18.86
C ASP A 41 -2.62 10.00 19.16
N ASP A 42 -3.51 9.09 18.80
CA ASP A 42 -3.35 7.66 19.10
C ASP A 42 -3.36 6.76 17.86
N LEU A 43 -3.43 7.31 16.67
CA LEU A 43 -3.51 6.52 15.44
C LEU A 43 -2.21 6.56 14.65
N LEU A 44 -1.71 5.37 14.37
CA LEU A 44 -0.62 5.17 13.41
C LEU A 44 -1.22 4.86 12.05
N LEU A 45 -0.82 5.59 11.03
CA LEU A 45 -1.12 5.28 9.64
C LEU A 45 0.13 4.76 8.95
N LEU A 46 0.05 3.57 8.38
CA LEU A 46 1.04 3.07 7.42
C LEU A 46 0.48 3.29 6.02
N HIS A 47 1.31 3.78 5.12
CA HIS A 47 0.88 4.15 3.79
C HIS A 47 1.98 3.88 2.76
N ALA A 48 1.61 3.35 1.61
CA ALA A 48 2.53 3.13 0.51
C ALA A 48 1.85 3.40 -0.83
N ASP A 49 2.57 4.03 -1.73
CA ASP A 49 2.20 4.20 -3.12
C ASP A 49 2.65 2.96 -3.88
N LEU A 50 1.72 2.28 -4.54
CA LEU A 50 1.99 1.04 -5.27
C LEU A 50 2.25 1.28 -6.75
N GLY A 51 2.11 2.51 -7.22
CA GLY A 51 2.35 2.89 -8.59
C GLY A 51 1.11 3.28 -9.36
N GLU A 52 1.35 3.83 -10.55
CA GLU A 52 0.30 4.24 -11.45
C GLU A 52 -0.47 3.03 -11.99
N ILE A 53 -1.79 3.12 -12.00
CA ILE A 53 -2.65 2.08 -12.58
C ILE A 53 -2.59 2.20 -14.10
N PRO A 54 -2.11 1.17 -14.81
CA PRO A 54 -2.11 1.20 -16.27
C PRO A 54 -3.53 1.26 -16.83
N ALA A 55 -3.76 2.11 -17.82
CA ALA A 55 -5.09 2.30 -18.38
C ALA A 55 -5.70 1.02 -18.95
N GLY A 56 -4.88 0.14 -19.55
CA GLY A 56 -5.36 -1.11 -20.15
C GLY A 56 -5.80 -2.17 -19.14
N GLY A 57 -5.28 -2.13 -17.93
CA GLY A 57 -5.60 -3.10 -16.88
C GLY A 57 -6.49 -2.57 -15.78
N ARG A 58 -7.03 -1.36 -15.96
CA ARG A 58 -7.73 -0.65 -14.88
C ARG A 58 -8.90 -1.44 -14.31
N ASP A 59 -9.78 -1.95 -15.15
CA ASP A 59 -10.98 -2.64 -14.69
C ASP A 59 -10.62 -3.95 -13.96
N VAL A 60 -9.71 -4.72 -14.52
CA VAL A 60 -9.27 -5.99 -13.92
C VAL A 60 -8.57 -5.73 -12.59
N LEU A 61 -7.69 -4.73 -12.54
CA LEU A 61 -6.97 -4.39 -11.33
C LEU A 61 -7.89 -3.86 -10.25
N ALA A 62 -8.87 -3.02 -10.62
CA ALA A 62 -9.85 -2.50 -9.68
C ALA A 62 -10.69 -3.62 -9.06
N VAL A 63 -11.15 -4.56 -9.86
CA VAL A 63 -11.91 -5.70 -9.35
C VAL A 63 -11.03 -6.57 -8.44
N ALA A 64 -9.79 -6.84 -8.85
CA ALA A 64 -8.85 -7.61 -8.04
C ALA A 64 -8.58 -6.94 -6.68
N ALA A 65 -8.42 -5.61 -6.67
CA ALA A 65 -8.22 -4.86 -5.44
C ALA A 65 -9.45 -4.93 -4.52
N LEU A 66 -10.64 -4.79 -5.07
CA LEU A 66 -11.88 -4.91 -4.29
C LEU A 66 -12.05 -6.33 -3.72
N GLN A 67 -11.72 -7.34 -4.49
CA GLN A 67 -11.74 -8.72 -4.01
C GLN A 67 -10.73 -8.97 -2.90
N ALA A 68 -9.53 -8.39 -3.03
CA ALA A 68 -8.50 -8.51 -2.01
C ALA A 68 -8.88 -7.82 -0.71
N ASN A 69 -9.61 -6.70 -0.80
CA ASN A 69 -10.12 -5.99 0.37
C ASN A 69 -11.20 -6.77 1.13
N PHE A 70 -11.85 -7.70 0.47
CA PHE A 70 -12.94 -8.45 1.09
C PHE A 70 -12.40 -9.23 2.29
N LEU A 71 -12.83 -8.84 3.48
CA LEU A 71 -12.40 -9.39 4.76
C LEU A 71 -10.88 -9.40 4.93
N TYR A 72 -10.17 -8.48 4.26
CA TYR A 72 -8.72 -8.33 4.28
C TYR A 72 -7.96 -9.58 3.84
N GLN A 73 -8.58 -10.45 3.06
CA GLN A 73 -7.99 -11.74 2.67
C GLN A 73 -6.77 -11.60 1.77
N GLY A 74 -6.75 -10.59 0.90
CA GLY A 74 -5.63 -10.35 0.00
C GLY A 74 -4.74 -9.18 0.38
N THR A 75 -4.93 -8.58 1.55
CA THR A 75 -4.23 -7.35 1.96
C THR A 75 -3.51 -7.45 3.29
N GLY A 76 -3.60 -8.59 3.97
CA GLY A 76 -2.94 -8.78 5.26
C GLY A 76 -3.40 -7.80 6.35
N GLY A 77 -4.63 -7.33 6.29
CA GLY A 77 -5.19 -6.38 7.24
C GLY A 77 -5.13 -4.92 6.81
N ALA A 78 -4.60 -4.65 5.63
CA ALA A 78 -4.55 -3.32 5.04
C ALA A 78 -5.69 -3.10 4.05
N THR A 79 -5.78 -1.91 3.49
CA THR A 79 -6.81 -1.54 2.51
C THR A 79 -6.17 -0.99 1.25
N LEU A 80 -6.62 -1.48 0.10
CA LEU A 80 -6.25 -0.95 -1.21
C LEU A 80 -7.24 0.14 -1.62
N ALA A 81 -6.71 1.25 -2.12
CA ALA A 81 -7.52 2.36 -2.59
C ALA A 81 -6.81 3.10 -3.71
N VAL A 82 -7.60 3.75 -4.55
CA VAL A 82 -7.06 4.63 -5.59
C VAL A 82 -7.04 6.05 -5.06
N ASN A 83 -5.89 6.70 -5.15
CA ASN A 83 -5.79 8.12 -4.83
C ASN A 83 -6.30 8.93 -6.03
N PRO A 84 -7.39 9.68 -5.89
CA PRO A 84 -7.94 10.45 -7.02
C PRO A 84 -7.02 11.58 -7.46
N GLY A 85 -6.07 11.99 -6.62
CA GLY A 85 -5.13 13.06 -6.94
C GLY A 85 -4.03 12.64 -7.91
N ASP A 86 -3.58 11.38 -7.85
CA ASP A 86 -2.50 10.88 -8.70
C ASP A 86 -2.90 9.70 -9.59
N GLY A 87 -4.04 9.09 -9.35
CA GLY A 87 -4.49 7.91 -10.09
C GLY A 87 -3.72 6.63 -9.76
N HIS A 88 -2.92 6.66 -8.70
CA HIS A 88 -2.16 5.50 -8.27
C HIS A 88 -2.97 4.60 -7.34
N LEU A 89 -2.61 3.34 -7.32
CA LEU A 89 -3.08 2.42 -6.30
C LEU A 89 -2.22 2.62 -5.05
N HIS A 90 -2.86 2.72 -3.92
CA HIS A 90 -2.21 2.89 -2.62
C HIS A 90 -2.65 1.79 -1.67
N LEU A 91 -1.78 1.47 -0.72
CA LEU A 91 -2.09 0.59 0.39
C LEU A 91 -1.98 1.40 1.66
N HIS A 92 -2.95 1.25 2.56
CA HIS A 92 -2.88 1.91 3.85
C HIS A 92 -3.47 1.03 4.95
N ARG A 93 -3.04 1.31 6.17
CA ARG A 93 -3.50 0.62 7.37
C ARG A 93 -3.42 1.55 8.56
N TYR A 94 -4.47 1.54 9.38
CA TYR A 94 -4.48 2.21 10.67
C TYR A 94 -4.27 1.20 11.78
N ASP A 95 -3.53 1.60 12.79
CA ASP A 95 -3.37 0.86 14.04
C ASP A 95 -3.37 1.82 15.22
N TRP A 96 -3.71 1.31 16.40
CA TRP A 96 -3.71 2.12 17.61
C TRP A 96 -2.32 2.15 18.23
N LEU A 97 -1.78 3.36 18.44
CA LEU A 97 -0.45 3.51 19.05
C LEU A 97 -0.42 3.01 20.50
N ASP A 98 -1.50 3.17 21.23
CA ASP A 98 -1.57 2.69 22.63
C ASP A 98 -1.51 1.17 22.75
N ARG A 99 -1.78 0.45 21.68
CA ARG A 99 -1.69 -1.01 21.61
C ARG A 99 -0.37 -1.50 21.02
N MET A 100 0.52 -0.58 20.67
CA MET A 100 1.81 -0.91 20.07
C MET A 100 2.88 -1.14 21.13
N ASP A 101 3.69 -2.14 20.88
CA ASP A 101 5.03 -2.26 21.43
C ASP A 101 6.01 -2.45 20.27
N ALA A 102 7.29 -2.54 20.55
CA ALA A 102 8.31 -2.64 19.52
C ALA A 102 8.18 -3.92 18.68
N GLU A 103 7.80 -5.04 19.29
CA GLU A 103 7.63 -6.31 18.57
C GLU A 103 6.41 -6.29 17.66
N ARG A 104 5.30 -5.76 18.17
CA ARG A 104 4.08 -5.63 17.38
C ARG A 104 4.29 -4.67 16.21
N ALA A 105 4.96 -3.55 16.45
CA ALA A 105 5.26 -2.59 15.40
C ALA A 105 6.08 -3.21 14.28
N LEU A 106 7.11 -3.98 14.64
CA LEU A 106 7.92 -4.68 13.65
C LEU A 106 7.12 -5.72 12.87
N SER A 107 6.27 -6.48 13.56
CA SER A 107 5.40 -7.48 12.94
C SER A 107 4.41 -6.84 11.96
N VAL A 108 3.77 -5.74 12.37
CA VAL A 108 2.82 -5.00 11.53
C VAL A 108 3.54 -4.43 10.30
N LEU A 109 4.70 -3.82 10.51
CA LEU A 109 5.50 -3.26 9.41
C LEU A 109 5.96 -4.33 8.43
N SER A 110 6.42 -5.48 8.93
CA SER A 110 6.85 -6.60 8.08
C SER A 110 5.71 -7.12 7.22
N ARG A 111 4.55 -7.35 7.82
CA ARG A 111 3.36 -7.80 7.07
C ARG A 111 2.91 -6.76 6.05
N PHE A 112 2.91 -5.51 6.43
CA PHE A 112 2.55 -4.41 5.52
C PHE A 112 3.53 -4.35 4.35
N THR A 113 4.81 -4.46 4.60
CA THR A 113 5.85 -4.42 3.55
C THR A 113 5.72 -5.61 2.59
N GLU A 114 5.42 -6.80 3.09
CA GLU A 114 5.16 -7.97 2.24
C GLU A 114 3.98 -7.72 1.31
N THR A 115 2.92 -7.12 1.82
CA THR A 115 1.73 -6.78 1.03
C THR A 115 2.05 -5.70 0.00
N VAL A 116 2.84 -4.68 0.37
CA VAL A 116 3.33 -3.65 -0.56
C VAL A 116 4.11 -4.29 -1.69
N ALA A 117 5.04 -5.20 -1.39
CA ALA A 117 5.84 -5.89 -2.40
C ALA A 117 4.97 -6.68 -3.38
N ALA A 118 4.01 -7.44 -2.86
CA ALA A 118 3.12 -8.25 -3.67
C ALA A 118 2.26 -7.39 -4.60
N TRP A 119 1.64 -6.35 -4.10
CA TRP A 119 0.76 -5.50 -4.90
C TRP A 119 1.53 -4.55 -5.82
N SER A 120 2.71 -4.09 -5.45
CA SER A 120 3.58 -3.33 -6.35
C SER A 120 3.93 -4.15 -7.59
N ARG A 121 4.18 -5.44 -7.40
CA ARG A 121 4.45 -6.37 -8.51
C ARG A 121 3.21 -6.56 -9.38
N ILE A 122 2.04 -6.74 -8.78
CA ILE A 122 0.77 -6.88 -9.51
C ILE A 122 0.53 -5.63 -10.37
N VAL A 123 0.73 -4.44 -9.82
CA VAL A 123 0.58 -3.19 -10.57
C VAL A 123 1.59 -3.12 -11.71
N ALA A 124 2.86 -3.41 -11.44
CA ALA A 124 3.93 -3.35 -12.45
C ALA A 124 3.74 -4.35 -13.58
N GLU A 125 3.18 -5.51 -13.29
CA GLU A 125 2.90 -6.57 -14.28
C GLU A 125 1.56 -6.37 -14.97
N SER A 126 0.74 -5.41 -14.52
CA SER A 126 -0.51 -5.10 -15.20
C SER A 126 -0.24 -4.53 -16.57
N PRO A 127 -1.03 -4.93 -17.59
CA PRO A 127 -0.77 -4.50 -18.94
C PRO A 127 -0.96 -3.00 -19.14
N SER A 128 -0.04 -2.38 -19.89
CA SER A 128 -0.18 -0.99 -20.29
C SER A 128 -1.23 -0.85 -21.39
N ALA A 129 -1.83 0.35 -21.52
CA ALA A 129 -2.81 0.62 -22.58
C ALA A 129 -2.29 0.29 -23.97
N ALA A 130 -1.00 0.54 -24.23
CA ALA A 130 -0.37 0.30 -25.53
C ALA A 130 -0.14 -1.19 -25.82
N ALA A 131 0.13 -1.99 -24.79
CA ALA A 131 0.33 -3.44 -24.91
C ALA A 131 -0.99 -4.21 -24.93
N GLU A 132 -2.05 -3.62 -24.41
CA GLU A 132 -3.30 -4.29 -24.10
C GLU A 132 -4.50 -3.75 -24.88
N ALA A 133 -4.28 -2.87 -25.85
CA ALA A 133 -5.39 -2.45 -26.70
C ALA A 133 -6.05 -3.72 -27.28
N PRO A 134 -7.28 -4.08 -26.86
CA PRO A 134 -7.93 -5.25 -27.43
C PRO A 134 -8.13 -5.03 -28.91
N PRO A 135 -8.11 -6.08 -29.72
CA PRO A 135 -8.39 -5.92 -31.14
C PRO A 135 -9.77 -5.25 -31.30
N PRO A 136 -9.93 -4.40 -32.31
CA PRO A 136 -11.20 -3.75 -32.53
C PRO A 136 -12.32 -4.80 -32.63
N ARG A 137 -13.35 -4.61 -31.85
CA ARG A 137 -14.51 -5.48 -31.94
C ARG A 137 -15.24 -5.20 -33.24
N GLU A 138 -15.56 -6.26 -33.93
CA GLU A 138 -16.38 -6.11 -35.12
C GLU A 138 -17.76 -5.53 -34.74
N ALA A 139 -18.30 -4.70 -35.61
CA ALA A 139 -19.57 -4.04 -35.35
C ALA A 139 -20.72 -5.03 -35.08
N GLY A 140 -20.71 -6.20 -35.74
CA GLY A 140 -21.71 -7.24 -35.52
C GLY A 140 -21.56 -7.96 -34.18
N PHE A 141 -20.52 -7.69 -33.44
CA PHE A 141 -20.31 -8.29 -32.14
C PHE A 141 -20.96 -7.51 -31.00
N MET A 142 -21.51 -6.36 -31.26
CA MET A 142 -22.10 -5.54 -30.23
C MET A 142 -23.33 -6.27 -29.66
N PRO A 143 -23.26 -6.71 -28.42
CA PRO A 143 -24.42 -7.27 -27.76
C PRO A 143 -25.47 -6.17 -27.60
N VAL A 144 -26.63 -6.50 -27.86
CA VAL A 144 -27.76 -5.58 -27.74
C VAL A 144 -28.18 -5.51 -26.28
#